data_3214a76ce80d8d2cf8231a1c2d584744
#
_entry.id   3214a76ce80d8d2cf8231a1c2d584744
#
_cell.length_a   1.000
_cell.length_b   1.000
_cell.length_c   1.000
_cell.angle_alpha   90.00
_cell.angle_beta   90.00
_cell.angle_gamma   90.00
#
_symmetry.space_group_name_H-M   'P 1'
#
loop_
_entity.id
_entity.type
_entity.pdbx_description
1 polymer ?
#
loop_
_entity_poly.entity_id
_entity_poly.type
_entity_poly.pdbx_seq_one_letter_code
_entity_poly.pdbx_strand_id
1 'polypeptide(L)'
;MRKIFVFILLSFLISFDVNAFTLSQSVNSDHRDEKNILRDQYRNPLETLNFFRVEPSMTIVELSPGRGWYTEILAKYMFENGRYIAAPYNPNLGGYAERLWDNYSSLLQSNEIYSKIEISYLFDKIAEDESVDAVLTFRNVHNWINDGAKNAKIIFKQTYNVLRSGGFFGVVEHRAKINTSVEDMYKSGYVTEQFIIDLAKDTGFILIDKSEINANSKDMKNYPKGVWTLPPS
;
A
#
# COMPACT_ATOMS: atom_id res chain seq x y z
N MET A 1 -31.48 65.29 -1.59
CA MET A 1 -31.49 63.92 -2.11
C MET A 1 -30.02 63.42 -2.23
N ARG A 2 -29.59 62.53 -1.34
CA ARG A 2 -28.22 61.92 -1.38
C ARG A 2 -28.26 60.70 -2.28
N LYS A 3 -27.45 60.66 -3.35
CA LYS A 3 -27.27 59.53 -4.22
C LYS A 3 -26.23 58.58 -3.57
N ILE A 4 -26.58 57.33 -3.28
CA ILE A 4 -25.71 56.28 -2.77
C ILE A 4 -25.12 55.54 -3.98
N PHE A 5 -23.80 55.48 -4.07
CA PHE A 5 -23.09 54.71 -5.08
C PHE A 5 -22.64 53.40 -4.43
N VAL A 6 -23.17 52.26 -4.87
CA VAL A 6 -22.79 50.94 -4.40
C VAL A 6 -21.73 50.38 -5.37
N PHE A 7 -20.50 50.19 -4.89
CA PHE A 7 -19.43 49.58 -5.65
C PHE A 7 -19.44 48.05 -5.35
N ILE A 8 -19.85 47.24 -6.30
CA ILE A 8 -19.76 45.78 -6.18
C ILE A 8 -18.37 45.36 -6.69
N LEU A 9 -17.50 44.99 -5.75
CA LEU A 9 -16.23 44.37 -6.06
C LEU A 9 -16.47 42.90 -6.42
N LEU A 10 -16.46 42.55 -7.71
CA LEU A 10 -16.46 41.18 -8.17
C LEU A 10 -15.04 40.61 -7.98
N SER A 11 -14.79 39.88 -6.90
CA SER A 11 -13.56 39.10 -6.74
C SER A 11 -13.64 37.86 -7.63
N PHE A 12 -12.92 37.88 -8.73
CA PHE A 12 -12.65 36.68 -9.53
C PHE A 12 -11.70 35.79 -8.70
N LEU A 13 -12.23 34.73 -8.08
CA LEU A 13 -11.45 33.64 -7.56
C LEU A 13 -10.93 32.86 -8.78
N ILE A 14 -9.69 33.10 -9.17
CA ILE A 14 -8.99 32.21 -10.12
C ILE A 14 -8.69 30.94 -9.32
N SER A 15 -9.51 29.92 -9.48
CA SER A 15 -9.17 28.58 -9.05
C SER A 15 -8.08 28.08 -9.97
N PHE A 16 -6.85 28.00 -9.47
CA PHE A 16 -5.84 27.18 -10.12
C PHE A 16 -6.23 25.74 -9.90
N ASP A 17 -6.79 25.11 -10.94
CA ASP A 17 -6.89 23.66 -10.97
C ASP A 17 -5.47 23.12 -11.02
N VAL A 18 -4.93 22.76 -9.86
CA VAL A 18 -3.70 21.97 -9.79
C VAL A 18 -4.07 20.60 -10.36
N ASN A 19 -3.66 20.35 -11.60
CA ASN A 19 -3.91 19.08 -12.25
C ASN A 19 -3.20 17.97 -11.48
N ALA A 20 -3.94 17.16 -10.74
CA ALA A 20 -3.42 15.97 -10.10
C ALA A 20 -2.76 15.04 -11.13
N PHE A 21 -1.68 14.40 -10.75
CA PHE A 21 -1.04 13.40 -11.61
C PHE A 21 -1.99 12.22 -11.83
N THR A 22 -2.09 11.76 -13.08
CA THR A 22 -2.80 10.51 -13.38
C THR A 22 -2.00 9.32 -12.85
N LEU A 23 -2.68 8.19 -12.60
CA LEU A 23 -2.00 6.97 -12.18
C LEU A 23 -0.95 6.52 -13.21
N SER A 24 -1.26 6.62 -14.51
CA SER A 24 -0.31 6.31 -15.59
C SER A 24 0.93 7.21 -15.55
N GLN A 25 0.77 8.52 -15.29
CA GLN A 25 1.92 9.43 -15.14
C GLN A 25 2.76 9.10 -13.91
N SER A 26 2.12 8.59 -12.85
CA SER A 26 2.82 8.21 -11.62
C SER A 26 3.59 6.90 -11.77
N VAL A 27 3.02 5.92 -12.49
CA VAL A 27 3.70 4.66 -12.83
C VAL A 27 4.88 4.89 -13.78
N ASN A 28 4.74 5.78 -14.77
CA ASN A 28 5.79 6.04 -15.77
C ASN A 28 6.69 7.23 -15.40
N SER A 29 6.81 7.54 -14.12
CA SER A 29 7.55 8.71 -13.68
C SER A 29 9.06 8.46 -13.63
N ASP A 30 9.81 9.46 -14.07
CA ASP A 30 11.27 9.50 -14.14
C ASP A 30 11.98 9.58 -12.77
N HIS A 31 11.25 9.93 -11.69
CA HIS A 31 11.83 9.91 -10.33
C HIS A 31 11.96 8.48 -9.76
N ARG A 32 11.33 7.48 -10.39
CA ARG A 32 11.37 6.09 -9.93
C ARG A 32 12.71 5.42 -10.26
N ASP A 33 13.19 4.57 -9.36
CA ASP A 33 14.41 3.78 -9.60
C ASP A 33 14.21 2.84 -10.81
N GLU A 34 15.13 2.88 -11.77
CA GLU A 34 15.11 2.03 -12.97
C GLU A 34 14.96 0.54 -12.62
N LYS A 35 15.61 0.07 -11.55
CA LYS A 35 15.48 -1.31 -11.06
C LYS A 35 14.06 -1.64 -10.63
N ASN A 36 13.32 -0.66 -10.15
CA ASN A 36 11.92 -0.81 -9.80
C ASN A 36 11.03 -0.81 -11.04
N ILE A 37 11.28 0.07 -12.01
CA ILE A 37 10.56 0.14 -13.29
C ILE A 37 10.70 -1.18 -14.07
N LEU A 38 11.90 -1.78 -14.12
CA LEU A 38 12.12 -3.07 -14.79
C LEU A 38 11.25 -4.22 -14.23
N ARG A 39 10.69 -4.06 -13.04
CA ARG A 39 9.82 -5.05 -12.39
C ARG A 39 8.33 -4.80 -12.63
N ASP A 40 7.95 -3.70 -13.24
CA ASP A 40 6.55 -3.35 -13.50
C ASP A 40 5.87 -4.42 -14.36
N GLN A 41 6.58 -4.99 -15.34
CA GLN A 41 6.09 -6.09 -16.18
C GLN A 41 5.68 -7.36 -15.42
N TYR A 42 6.13 -7.51 -14.15
CA TYR A 42 5.80 -8.65 -13.27
C TYR A 42 4.87 -8.25 -12.13
N ARG A 43 4.61 -6.97 -11.95
CA ARG A 43 3.83 -6.43 -10.83
C ARG A 43 2.58 -5.69 -11.26
N ASN A 44 2.49 -5.38 -12.56
CA ASN A 44 1.32 -4.75 -13.18
C ASN A 44 0.74 -3.61 -12.32
N PRO A 45 1.55 -2.57 -11.96
CA PRO A 45 1.14 -1.57 -10.96
C PRO A 45 -0.09 -0.79 -11.38
N LEU A 46 -0.18 -0.44 -12.68
CA LEU A 46 -1.31 0.31 -13.20
C LEU A 46 -2.60 -0.48 -13.05
N GLU A 47 -2.60 -1.72 -13.50
CA GLU A 47 -3.75 -2.62 -13.46
C GLU A 47 -4.13 -2.98 -12.02
N THR A 48 -3.11 -3.19 -11.16
CA THR A 48 -3.32 -3.52 -9.74
C THR A 48 -3.98 -2.38 -8.98
N LEU A 49 -3.48 -1.14 -9.14
CA LEU A 49 -4.05 0.02 -8.45
C LEU A 49 -5.41 0.42 -9.03
N ASN A 50 -5.64 0.24 -10.35
CA ASN A 50 -6.95 0.39 -10.96
C ASN A 50 -7.96 -0.66 -10.44
N PHE A 51 -7.54 -1.91 -10.29
CA PHE A 51 -8.38 -2.96 -9.70
C PHE A 51 -8.82 -2.61 -8.28
N PHE A 52 -7.90 -2.06 -7.47
CA PHE A 52 -8.21 -1.54 -6.15
C PHE A 52 -9.01 -0.22 -6.17
N ARG A 53 -9.24 0.38 -7.34
CA ARG A 53 -9.96 1.67 -7.49
C ARG A 53 -9.33 2.78 -6.64
N VAL A 54 -8.01 2.83 -6.63
CA VAL A 54 -7.27 3.88 -5.91
C VAL A 54 -7.48 5.22 -6.64
N GLU A 55 -7.90 6.24 -5.89
CA GLU A 55 -8.13 7.60 -6.40
C GLU A 55 -7.15 8.59 -5.78
N PRO A 56 -6.75 9.66 -6.51
CA PRO A 56 -5.68 10.57 -6.06
C PRO A 56 -6.08 11.45 -4.86
N SER A 57 -7.37 11.49 -4.50
CA SER A 57 -7.90 12.26 -3.37
C SER A 57 -8.09 11.45 -2.08
N MET A 58 -7.79 10.16 -2.12
CA MET A 58 -7.97 9.27 -0.96
C MET A 58 -6.94 9.52 0.14
N THR A 59 -7.30 9.13 1.36
CA THR A 59 -6.34 8.84 2.44
C THR A 59 -6.00 7.37 2.40
N ILE A 60 -4.73 7.05 2.12
CA ILE A 60 -4.24 5.67 1.97
C ILE A 60 -3.17 5.35 3.01
N VAL A 61 -3.25 4.15 3.59
CA VAL A 61 -2.15 3.55 4.37
C VAL A 61 -1.52 2.43 3.55
N GLU A 62 -0.20 2.45 3.35
CA GLU A 62 0.57 1.30 2.86
C GLU A 62 1.23 0.59 4.04
N LEU A 63 0.85 -0.67 4.29
CA LEU A 63 1.45 -1.49 5.33
C LEU A 63 2.72 -2.16 4.83
N SER A 64 3.80 -2.02 5.61
CA SER A 64 5.11 -2.61 5.30
C SER A 64 5.60 -2.27 3.88
N PRO A 65 5.87 -0.99 3.55
CA PRO A 65 6.26 -0.57 2.20
C PRO A 65 7.59 -1.18 1.73
N GLY A 66 8.33 -1.82 2.61
CA GLY A 66 9.62 -2.42 2.33
C GLY A 66 10.66 -1.37 1.94
N ARG A 67 11.15 -1.46 0.69
CA ARG A 67 12.08 -0.46 0.12
C ARG A 67 11.38 0.62 -0.70
N GLY A 68 10.04 0.71 -0.62
CA GLY A 68 9.27 1.79 -1.23
C GLY A 68 8.86 1.60 -2.69
N TRP A 69 8.76 0.37 -3.18
CA TRP A 69 8.44 0.14 -4.60
C TRP A 69 7.07 0.73 -5.01
N TYR A 70 6.01 0.51 -4.22
CA TYR A 70 4.71 1.17 -4.44
C TYR A 70 4.70 2.61 -3.93
N THR A 71 5.52 2.94 -2.92
CA THR A 71 5.69 4.31 -2.42
C THR A 71 6.07 5.28 -3.54
N GLU A 72 6.99 4.89 -4.44
CA GLU A 72 7.38 5.72 -5.59
C GLU A 72 6.17 6.13 -6.46
N ILE A 73 5.21 5.23 -6.62
CA ILE A 73 4.01 5.46 -7.43
C ILE A 73 2.96 6.25 -6.64
N LEU A 74 2.64 5.77 -5.43
CA LEU A 74 1.56 6.33 -4.61
C LEU A 74 1.89 7.75 -4.13
N ALA A 75 3.14 8.02 -3.77
CA ALA A 75 3.57 9.35 -3.34
C ALA A 75 3.28 10.40 -4.42
N LYS A 76 3.64 10.11 -5.68
CA LYS A 76 3.36 11.01 -6.80
C LYS A 76 1.88 11.11 -7.12
N TYR A 77 1.17 9.98 -7.16
CA TYR A 77 -0.24 9.95 -7.51
C TYR A 77 -1.10 10.77 -6.54
N MET A 78 -0.74 10.74 -5.26
CA MET A 78 -1.50 11.39 -4.20
C MET A 78 -0.96 12.78 -3.82
N PHE A 79 0.13 13.22 -4.43
CA PHE A 79 0.89 14.40 -4.01
C PHE A 79 0.05 15.67 -3.88
N GLU A 80 -0.89 15.92 -4.80
CA GLU A 80 -1.65 17.17 -4.85
C GLU A 80 -2.90 17.12 -3.95
N ASN A 81 -3.65 16.02 -3.98
CA ASN A 81 -5.01 15.99 -3.45
C ASN A 81 -5.23 14.90 -2.38
N GLY A 82 -4.31 13.95 -2.25
CA GLY A 82 -4.45 12.83 -1.34
C GLY A 82 -3.62 12.95 -0.07
N ARG A 83 -3.79 11.95 0.77
CA ARG A 83 -3.00 11.76 1.98
C ARG A 83 -2.41 10.35 1.97
N TYR A 84 -1.09 10.25 1.99
CA TYR A 84 -0.40 8.96 1.96
C TYR A 84 0.36 8.74 3.27
N ILE A 85 0.02 7.65 3.96
CA ILE A 85 0.62 7.21 5.22
C ILE A 85 1.36 5.91 4.94
N ALA A 86 2.65 5.87 5.22
CA ALA A 86 3.45 4.65 5.18
C ALA A 86 3.62 4.09 6.60
N ALA A 87 3.32 2.80 6.75
CA ALA A 87 3.45 2.08 8.02
C ALA A 87 4.53 0.98 7.94
N PRO A 88 5.84 1.34 7.93
CA PRO A 88 6.93 0.38 8.00
C PRO A 88 7.00 -0.31 9.38
N TYR A 89 7.86 -1.32 9.51
CA TYR A 89 8.25 -1.80 10.83
C TYR A 89 8.97 -0.70 11.62
N ASN A 90 8.70 -0.63 12.93
CA ASN A 90 9.39 0.32 13.80
C ASN A 90 10.89 -0.02 13.86
N PRO A 91 11.79 0.91 13.47
CA PRO A 91 13.24 0.66 13.47
C PRO A 91 13.81 0.32 14.84
N ASN A 92 13.16 0.76 15.92
CA ASN A 92 13.57 0.47 17.30
C ASN A 92 13.49 -1.04 17.64
N LEU A 93 12.85 -1.86 16.80
CA LEU A 93 12.89 -3.32 16.92
C LEU A 93 14.28 -3.89 16.53
N GLY A 94 15.15 -3.08 15.93
CA GLY A 94 16.49 -3.46 15.51
C GLY A 94 16.53 -4.46 14.34
N GLY A 95 17.73 -4.88 13.97
CA GLY A 95 17.96 -5.97 13.05
C GLY A 95 17.34 -5.79 11.66
N TYR A 96 16.36 -6.60 11.30
CA TYR A 96 15.70 -6.53 9.99
C TYR A 96 14.86 -5.25 9.82
N ALA A 97 14.16 -4.82 10.86
CA ALA A 97 13.33 -3.63 10.84
C ALA A 97 14.18 -2.36 10.62
N GLU A 98 15.29 -2.25 11.35
CA GLU A 98 16.26 -1.15 11.20
C GLU A 98 16.82 -1.08 9.79
N ARG A 99 17.31 -2.20 9.22
CA ARG A 99 17.82 -2.24 7.84
C ARG A 99 16.78 -1.87 6.78
N LEU A 100 15.52 -2.25 6.98
CA LEU A 100 14.44 -1.83 6.08
C LEU A 100 14.20 -0.34 6.18
N TRP A 101 14.21 0.20 7.40
CA TRP A 101 14.04 1.63 7.64
C TRP A 101 15.15 2.46 7.02
N ASP A 102 16.42 2.03 7.14
CA ASP A 102 17.57 2.73 6.55
C ASP A 102 17.41 2.90 5.02
N ASN A 103 16.97 1.83 4.34
CA ASN A 103 16.70 1.91 2.91
C ASN A 103 15.49 2.79 2.60
N TYR A 104 14.42 2.68 3.38
CA TYR A 104 13.19 3.44 3.16
C TYR A 104 13.37 4.92 3.46
N SER A 105 14.03 5.27 4.56
CA SER A 105 14.34 6.65 4.92
C SER A 105 15.27 7.33 3.90
N SER A 106 16.21 6.58 3.32
CA SER A 106 17.04 7.06 2.23
C SER A 106 16.22 7.39 0.98
N LEU A 107 15.22 6.56 0.64
CA LEU A 107 14.26 6.88 -0.43
C LEU A 107 13.50 8.17 -0.12
N LEU A 108 12.97 8.32 1.09
CA LEU A 108 12.19 9.50 1.48
C LEU A 108 12.99 10.80 1.36
N GLN A 109 14.30 10.75 1.54
CA GLN A 109 15.20 11.89 1.43
C GLN A 109 15.68 12.16 0.00
N SER A 110 15.44 11.25 -0.93
CA SER A 110 16.01 11.33 -2.29
C SER A 110 15.28 12.26 -3.23
N ASN A 111 14.02 12.60 -2.96
CA ASN A 111 13.22 13.44 -3.85
C ASN A 111 12.10 14.16 -3.08
N GLU A 112 11.80 15.40 -3.48
CA GLU A 112 10.74 16.22 -2.87
C GLU A 112 9.34 15.61 -2.99
N ILE A 113 9.11 14.73 -3.97
CA ILE A 113 7.84 14.03 -4.15
C ILE A 113 7.44 13.20 -2.92
N TYR A 114 8.39 12.84 -2.07
CA TYR A 114 8.16 12.09 -0.84
C TYR A 114 7.90 12.97 0.39
N SER A 115 8.01 14.30 0.26
CA SER A 115 7.96 15.24 1.40
C SER A 115 6.63 15.27 2.14
N LYS A 116 5.53 14.84 1.48
CA LYS A 116 4.19 14.81 2.07
C LYS A 116 3.83 13.45 2.69
N ILE A 117 4.73 12.46 2.63
CA ILE A 117 4.47 11.14 3.20
C ILE A 117 4.46 11.23 4.72
N GLU A 118 3.38 10.77 5.32
CA GLU A 118 3.28 10.60 6.77
C GLU A 118 3.82 9.23 7.17
N ILE A 119 4.56 9.17 8.28
CA ILE A 119 5.09 7.91 8.79
C ILE A 119 4.34 7.52 10.06
N SER A 120 3.79 6.33 10.05
CA SER A 120 3.38 5.59 11.23
C SER A 120 4.16 4.28 11.31
N TYR A 121 3.93 3.43 12.29
CA TYR A 121 4.63 2.16 12.37
C TYR A 121 3.66 1.01 12.50
N LEU A 122 4.01 -0.10 11.86
CA LEU A 122 3.27 -1.36 11.98
C LEU A 122 3.26 -1.80 13.45
N PHE A 123 2.11 -2.24 13.95
CA PHE A 123 1.79 -2.57 15.34
C PHE A 123 1.59 -1.38 16.29
N ASP A 124 1.96 -0.16 15.89
CA ASP A 124 1.58 1.06 16.59
C ASP A 124 0.23 1.58 16.05
N LYS A 125 -0.21 2.77 16.45
CA LYS A 125 -1.40 3.40 15.87
C LYS A 125 -1.10 3.85 14.44
N ILE A 126 -1.58 3.10 13.44
CA ILE A 126 -1.29 3.38 12.02
C ILE A 126 -2.02 4.60 11.45
N ALA A 127 -3.20 4.92 11.98
CA ALA A 127 -3.99 6.12 11.70
C ALA A 127 -5.07 6.28 12.77
N GLU A 128 -5.86 7.37 12.71
CA GLU A 128 -7.07 7.50 13.54
C GLU A 128 -8.14 6.51 13.06
N ASP A 129 -9.01 6.09 13.99
CA ASP A 129 -10.12 5.19 13.65
C ASP A 129 -11.06 5.85 12.62
N GLU A 130 -11.57 5.05 11.69
CA GLU A 130 -12.52 5.48 10.65
C GLU A 130 -12.07 6.68 9.79
N SER A 131 -10.75 6.89 9.64
CA SER A 131 -10.19 8.05 8.95
C SER A 131 -9.57 7.75 7.58
N VAL A 132 -9.49 6.48 7.19
CA VAL A 132 -8.74 6.01 6.02
C VAL A 132 -9.69 5.46 4.95
N ASP A 133 -9.46 5.81 3.69
CA ASP A 133 -10.24 5.32 2.55
C ASP A 133 -9.79 3.92 2.12
N ALA A 134 -8.48 3.70 2.13
CA ALA A 134 -7.89 2.45 1.70
C ALA A 134 -6.67 2.09 2.54
N VAL A 135 -6.52 0.80 2.83
CA VAL A 135 -5.27 0.23 3.33
C VAL A 135 -4.76 -0.76 2.30
N LEU A 136 -3.49 -0.67 1.95
CA LEU A 136 -2.86 -1.51 0.93
C LEU A 136 -1.68 -2.27 1.50
N THR A 137 -1.49 -3.51 1.05
CA THR A 137 -0.29 -4.28 1.35
C THR A 137 0.10 -5.17 0.18
N PHE A 138 1.40 -5.26 -0.06
CA PHE A 138 1.93 -5.95 -1.23
C PHE A 138 3.00 -6.96 -0.81
N ARG A 139 2.61 -8.25 -0.74
CA ARG A 139 3.48 -9.40 -0.42
C ARG A 139 4.11 -9.31 0.97
N ASN A 140 3.27 -9.13 1.97
CA ASN A 140 3.70 -9.00 3.36
C ASN A 140 2.99 -9.98 4.32
N VAL A 141 1.79 -10.48 3.99
CA VAL A 141 1.02 -11.34 4.91
C VAL A 141 1.84 -12.54 5.35
N HIS A 142 2.63 -13.12 4.46
CA HIS A 142 3.53 -14.24 4.77
C HIS A 142 4.58 -13.91 5.85
N ASN A 143 4.95 -12.64 6.01
CA ASN A 143 5.87 -12.21 7.07
C ASN A 143 5.17 -12.08 8.43
N TRP A 144 3.84 -11.99 8.45
CA TRP A 144 3.04 -11.76 9.66
C TRP A 144 2.46 -13.04 10.27
N ILE A 145 2.70 -14.21 9.66
CA ILE A 145 2.11 -15.50 10.08
C ILE A 145 3.10 -16.42 10.80
N ASN A 146 4.32 -15.96 11.10
CA ASN A 146 5.40 -16.73 11.71
C ASN A 146 5.14 -17.18 13.16
N ASP A 147 4.14 -16.61 13.81
CA ASP A 147 3.74 -16.87 15.19
C ASP A 147 2.35 -17.54 15.30
N GLY A 148 1.98 -18.31 14.30
CA GLY A 148 0.65 -18.91 14.22
C GLY A 148 -0.43 -17.90 13.82
N ALA A 149 -0.05 -16.87 13.05
CA ALA A 149 -0.91 -15.80 12.54
C ALA A 149 -1.40 -14.77 13.60
N LYS A 150 -0.80 -14.73 14.79
CA LYS A 150 -1.18 -13.77 15.83
C LYS A 150 -0.92 -12.33 15.37
N ASN A 151 0.26 -12.07 14.81
CA ASN A 151 0.62 -10.75 14.28
C ASN A 151 -0.28 -10.36 13.11
N ALA A 152 -0.58 -11.29 12.20
CA ALA A 152 -1.52 -11.03 11.10
C ALA A 152 -2.91 -10.63 11.61
N LYS A 153 -3.44 -11.30 12.64
CA LYS A 153 -4.72 -10.93 13.27
C LYS A 153 -4.70 -9.52 13.87
N ILE A 154 -3.62 -9.12 14.52
CA ILE A 154 -3.46 -7.77 15.07
C ILE A 154 -3.49 -6.74 13.93
N ILE A 155 -2.71 -6.95 12.88
CA ILE A 155 -2.64 -6.04 11.73
C ILE A 155 -3.98 -5.91 11.02
N PHE A 156 -4.66 -7.03 10.77
CA PHE A 156 -6.00 -7.00 10.13
C PHE A 156 -7.01 -6.25 11.00
N LYS A 157 -6.94 -6.43 12.33
CA LYS A 157 -7.83 -5.69 13.26
C LYS A 157 -7.53 -4.19 13.28
N GLN A 158 -6.26 -3.79 13.28
CA GLN A 158 -5.87 -2.38 13.16
C GLN A 158 -6.35 -1.80 11.83
N THR A 159 -6.16 -2.54 10.73
CA THR A 159 -6.64 -2.16 9.40
C THR A 159 -8.15 -1.93 9.38
N TYR A 160 -8.91 -2.84 9.99
CA TYR A 160 -10.37 -2.70 10.06
C TYR A 160 -10.79 -1.45 10.84
N ASN A 161 -10.13 -1.16 11.96
CA ASN A 161 -10.49 -0.03 12.81
C ASN A 161 -10.23 1.33 12.14
N VAL A 162 -9.14 1.49 11.38
CA VAL A 162 -8.79 2.77 10.74
C VAL A 162 -9.59 3.06 9.48
N LEU A 163 -10.14 2.02 8.83
CA LEU A 163 -10.95 2.18 7.63
C LEU A 163 -12.31 2.79 7.96
N ARG A 164 -12.67 3.85 7.23
CA ARG A 164 -14.02 4.41 7.30
C ARG A 164 -15.05 3.45 6.72
N SER A 165 -16.33 3.68 7.01
CA SER A 165 -17.43 2.96 6.35
C SER A 165 -17.32 3.08 4.82
N GLY A 166 -17.34 1.95 4.11
CA GLY A 166 -17.11 1.88 2.66
C GLY A 166 -15.65 1.91 2.22
N GLY A 167 -14.70 2.06 3.15
CA GLY A 167 -13.28 1.90 2.87
C GLY A 167 -12.91 0.43 2.58
N PHE A 168 -11.73 0.22 1.99
CA PHE A 168 -11.32 -1.13 1.55
C PHE A 168 -9.88 -1.49 1.94
N PHE A 169 -9.65 -2.79 2.06
CA PHE A 169 -8.34 -3.39 2.28
C PHE A 169 -7.89 -4.13 1.03
N GLY A 170 -6.86 -3.63 0.35
CA GLY A 170 -6.25 -4.24 -0.83
C GLY A 170 -5.04 -5.09 -0.46
N VAL A 171 -5.08 -6.38 -0.81
CA VAL A 171 -4.01 -7.33 -0.52
C VAL A 171 -3.49 -7.97 -1.81
N VAL A 172 -2.20 -7.83 -2.07
CA VAL A 172 -1.48 -8.63 -3.09
C VAL A 172 -0.56 -9.61 -2.36
N GLU A 173 -0.66 -10.90 -2.68
CA GLU A 173 0.17 -11.91 -2.02
C GLU A 173 0.58 -13.06 -2.96
N HIS A 174 1.66 -13.74 -2.62
CA HIS A 174 2.10 -14.95 -3.30
C HIS A 174 1.19 -16.13 -2.95
N ARG A 175 0.42 -16.60 -3.92
CA ARG A 175 -0.60 -17.63 -3.69
C ARG A 175 -0.01 -19.03 -3.53
N ALA A 176 -0.26 -19.67 -2.39
CA ALA A 176 0.06 -21.07 -2.12
C ALA A 176 -0.82 -22.04 -2.92
N LYS A 177 -0.44 -23.30 -2.90
CA LYS A 177 -1.33 -24.41 -3.31
C LYS A 177 -2.46 -24.56 -2.27
N ILE A 178 -3.62 -25.03 -2.73
CA ILE A 178 -4.76 -25.33 -1.84
C ILE A 178 -4.32 -26.32 -0.76
N ASN A 179 -4.82 -26.15 0.46
CA ASN A 179 -4.51 -27.00 1.62
C ASN A 179 -3.06 -26.93 2.14
N THR A 180 -2.28 -25.92 1.76
CA THR A 180 -0.98 -25.66 2.39
C THR A 180 -1.20 -25.28 3.86
N SER A 181 -0.45 -25.91 4.78
CA SER A 181 -0.54 -25.62 6.21
C SER A 181 0.00 -24.22 6.54
N VAL A 182 -0.39 -23.63 7.68
CA VAL A 182 0.13 -22.33 8.13
C VAL A 182 1.64 -22.37 8.30
N GLU A 183 2.16 -23.49 8.81
CA GLU A 183 3.61 -23.70 8.96
C GLU A 183 4.34 -23.71 7.61
N ASP A 184 3.78 -24.39 6.60
CA ASP A 184 4.35 -24.42 5.26
C ASP A 184 4.20 -23.08 4.53
N MET A 185 3.09 -22.36 4.75
CA MET A 185 2.92 -21.00 4.27
C MET A 185 4.03 -20.09 4.81
N TYR A 186 4.28 -20.13 6.11
CA TYR A 186 5.35 -19.35 6.72
C TYR A 186 6.74 -19.74 6.17
N LYS A 187 7.04 -21.04 6.06
CA LYS A 187 8.34 -21.52 5.55
C LYS A 187 8.59 -21.16 4.10
N SER A 188 7.56 -21.13 3.28
CA SER A 188 7.69 -20.89 1.84
C SER A 188 7.37 -19.45 1.42
N GLY A 189 6.68 -18.68 2.26
CA GLY A 189 6.17 -17.35 1.93
C GLY A 189 5.01 -17.34 0.92
N TYR A 190 4.51 -18.51 0.51
CA TYR A 190 3.27 -18.62 -0.26
C TYR A 190 2.09 -18.78 0.69
N VAL A 191 1.06 -17.94 0.56
CA VAL A 191 -0.12 -17.92 1.42
C VAL A 191 -1.35 -18.40 0.65
N THR A 192 -2.18 -19.28 1.24
CA THR A 192 -3.41 -19.68 0.57
C THR A 192 -4.39 -18.53 0.51
N GLU A 193 -5.12 -18.43 -0.59
CA GLU A 193 -6.18 -17.44 -0.76
C GLU A 193 -7.23 -17.57 0.34
N GLN A 194 -7.64 -18.80 0.66
CA GLN A 194 -8.65 -19.07 1.68
C GLN A 194 -8.21 -18.58 3.07
N PHE A 195 -6.92 -18.72 3.43
CA PHE A 195 -6.41 -18.23 4.71
C PHE A 195 -6.57 -16.71 4.86
N ILE A 196 -6.25 -15.94 3.81
CA ILE A 196 -6.40 -14.48 3.83
C ILE A 196 -7.88 -14.09 3.92
N ILE A 197 -8.75 -14.79 3.16
CA ILE A 197 -10.19 -14.54 3.18
C ILE A 197 -10.78 -14.80 4.56
N ASP A 198 -10.41 -15.92 5.20
CA ASP A 198 -10.93 -16.29 6.51
C ASP A 198 -10.44 -15.31 7.58
N LEU A 199 -9.16 -14.93 7.55
CA LEU A 199 -8.58 -13.94 8.45
C LEU A 199 -9.27 -12.57 8.33
N ALA A 200 -9.59 -12.15 7.10
CA ALA A 200 -10.31 -10.91 6.84
C ALA A 200 -11.76 -10.99 7.36
N LYS A 201 -12.46 -12.10 7.09
CA LYS A 201 -13.84 -12.33 7.58
C LYS A 201 -13.92 -12.35 9.10
N ASP A 202 -12.99 -13.04 9.76
CA ASP A 202 -12.91 -13.10 11.24
C ASP A 202 -12.72 -11.71 11.86
N THR A 203 -12.17 -10.77 11.09
CA THR A 203 -11.98 -9.39 11.52
C THR A 203 -13.21 -8.51 11.28
N GLY A 204 -14.11 -8.90 10.37
CA GLY A 204 -15.33 -8.17 10.01
C GLY A 204 -15.38 -7.69 8.56
N PHE A 205 -14.36 -7.98 7.75
CA PHE A 205 -14.36 -7.66 6.32
C PHE A 205 -15.29 -8.58 5.52
N ILE A 206 -15.78 -8.08 4.40
CA ILE A 206 -16.42 -8.86 3.36
C ILE A 206 -15.55 -8.89 2.11
N LEU A 207 -15.45 -10.05 1.46
CA LEU A 207 -14.74 -10.15 0.18
C LEU A 207 -15.57 -9.50 -0.91
N ILE A 208 -15.01 -8.50 -1.60
CA ILE A 208 -15.68 -7.82 -2.70
C ILE A 208 -15.28 -8.44 -4.04
N ASP A 209 -13.97 -8.63 -4.27
CA ASP A 209 -13.49 -9.14 -5.55
C ASP A 209 -12.12 -9.80 -5.43
N LYS A 210 -11.70 -10.51 -6.48
CA LYS A 210 -10.38 -11.15 -6.64
C LYS A 210 -9.88 -10.97 -8.06
N SER A 211 -8.55 -10.94 -8.24
CA SER A 211 -7.94 -10.74 -9.54
C SER A 211 -6.78 -11.69 -9.79
N GLU A 212 -6.61 -12.06 -11.05
CA GLU A 212 -5.47 -12.81 -11.57
C GLU A 212 -4.42 -11.91 -12.26
N ILE A 213 -4.52 -10.57 -12.14
CA ILE A 213 -3.62 -9.60 -12.78
C ILE A 213 -2.14 -9.95 -12.53
N ASN A 214 -1.80 -10.37 -11.30
CA ASN A 214 -0.44 -10.71 -10.90
C ASN A 214 -0.15 -12.22 -10.90
N ALA A 215 -1.04 -13.03 -11.48
CA ALA A 215 -0.83 -14.47 -11.57
C ALA A 215 0.32 -14.80 -12.54
N ASN A 216 1.19 -15.72 -12.13
CA ASN A 216 2.26 -16.24 -12.97
C ASN A 216 2.13 -17.76 -13.10
N SER A 217 1.70 -18.23 -14.27
CA SER A 217 1.54 -19.67 -14.54
C SER A 217 2.86 -20.45 -14.55
N LYS A 218 4.00 -19.74 -14.66
CA LYS A 218 5.34 -20.35 -14.61
C LYS A 218 5.84 -20.58 -13.18
N ASP A 219 5.17 -19.97 -12.18
CA ASP A 219 5.53 -20.15 -10.78
C ASP A 219 4.98 -21.48 -10.26
N MET A 220 5.86 -22.48 -10.20
CA MET A 220 5.56 -23.83 -9.73
C MET A 220 5.45 -23.94 -8.21
N LYS A 221 5.80 -22.86 -7.47
CA LYS A 221 5.73 -22.79 -5.98
C LYS A 221 6.51 -23.88 -5.27
N ASN A 222 7.63 -24.29 -5.85
CA ASN A 222 8.49 -25.37 -5.37
C ASN A 222 9.96 -24.95 -5.23
N TYR A 223 10.22 -23.66 -5.11
CA TYR A 223 11.56 -23.13 -4.93
C TYR A 223 12.13 -23.50 -3.56
N PRO A 224 13.45 -23.82 -3.45
CA PRO A 224 14.06 -24.28 -2.21
C PRO A 224 13.90 -23.33 -1.01
N LYS A 225 13.85 -22.01 -1.27
CA LYS A 225 13.60 -20.97 -0.26
C LYS A 225 12.24 -20.27 -0.45
N GLY A 226 11.28 -20.94 -1.09
CA GLY A 226 9.99 -20.35 -1.38
C GLY A 226 10.10 -19.01 -2.15
N VAL A 227 9.28 -18.03 -1.78
CA VAL A 227 9.23 -16.71 -2.42
C VAL A 227 10.54 -15.93 -2.30
N TRP A 228 11.40 -16.24 -1.32
CA TRP A 228 12.70 -15.58 -1.15
C TRP A 228 13.74 -16.02 -2.17
N THR A 229 13.41 -16.95 -3.06
CA THR A 229 14.21 -17.28 -4.26
C THR A 229 13.89 -16.35 -5.43
N LEU A 230 12.72 -15.67 -5.38
CA LEU A 230 12.26 -14.79 -6.45
C LEU A 230 13.03 -13.45 -6.41
N PRO A 231 13.25 -12.80 -7.57
CA PRO A 231 13.87 -11.48 -7.61
C PRO A 231 13.08 -10.42 -6.79
N PRO A 232 13.80 -9.49 -6.16
CA PRO A 232 15.24 -9.32 -6.04
C PRO A 232 15.73 -10.14 -4.83
N SER A 233 16.44 -11.20 -5.08
CA SER A 233 17.11 -12.03 -4.06
C SER A 233 18.60 -11.73 -4.04
#